data_3804d0c6eee488fc1bae3320467d0c71
#
_entry.id   3804d0c6eee488fc1bae3320467d0c71
#
_cell.length_a   1.000
_cell.length_b   1.000
_cell.length_c   1.000
_cell.angle_alpha   90.00
_cell.angle_beta   90.00
_cell.angle_gamma   90.00
#
_symmetry.space_group_name_H-M   'P 1'
#
loop_
_entity.id
_entity.type
_entity.pdbx_description
1 polymer ?
#
loop_
_entity_poly.entity_id
_entity_poly.type
_entity_poly.pdbx_seq_one_letter_code
_entity_poly.pdbx_strand_id
1 'polypeptide(L)'
;MIYNKFIQYISVERRLSVKTIETYASTLKLFKDFLEMLPEARTLETADSDNIRDWMEQLMEQKCSPAYVNRSLAALRTFYKYCYATGVMMKDPARSIVGPKRAKRLPRFLKEN
;
A
#
# COMPACT_ATOMS: atom_id res chain seq x y z
N MET A 1 -13.36 11.11 -8.33
CA MET A 1 -11.93 10.79 -8.25
C MET A 1 -11.75 9.29 -8.02
N ILE A 2 -10.63 8.77 -8.45
CA ILE A 2 -10.38 7.32 -8.34
C ILE A 2 -10.40 6.83 -6.90
N TYR A 3 -9.94 7.66 -5.97
CA TYR A 3 -9.95 7.30 -4.56
C TYR A 3 -11.38 6.96 -4.09
N ASN A 4 -12.34 7.83 -4.41
CA ASN A 4 -13.73 7.61 -3.99
C ASN A 4 -14.33 6.38 -4.65
N LYS A 5 -14.01 6.16 -5.91
CA LYS A 5 -14.48 4.97 -6.62
C LYS A 5 -13.92 3.70 -6.01
N PHE A 6 -12.64 3.74 -5.59
CA PHE A 6 -12.03 2.59 -4.95
C PHE A 6 -12.70 2.30 -3.60
N ILE A 7 -12.94 3.32 -2.78
CA ILE A 7 -13.59 3.14 -1.49
C ILE A 7 -14.99 2.52 -1.69
N GLN A 8 -15.72 3.01 -2.68
CA GLN A 8 -17.02 2.45 -3.00
C GLN A 8 -16.90 0.99 -3.44
N TYR A 9 -15.89 0.69 -4.25
CA TYR A 9 -15.66 -0.68 -4.72
C TYR A 9 -15.43 -1.64 -3.55
N ILE A 10 -14.55 -1.29 -2.61
CA ILE A 10 -14.25 -2.21 -1.52
C ILE A 10 -15.39 -2.31 -0.51
N SER A 11 -16.22 -1.28 -0.39
CA SER A 11 -17.35 -1.35 0.53
C SER A 11 -18.55 -2.08 -0.05
N VAL A 12 -18.79 -1.93 -1.36
CA VAL A 12 -19.98 -2.51 -1.99
C VAL A 12 -19.67 -3.88 -2.60
N GLU A 13 -18.65 -3.96 -3.44
CA GLU A 13 -18.39 -5.20 -4.17
C GLU A 13 -17.55 -6.20 -3.39
N ARG A 14 -16.52 -5.72 -2.69
CA ARG A 14 -15.70 -6.60 -1.87
C ARG A 14 -16.28 -6.82 -0.49
N ARG A 15 -17.20 -5.97 -0.08
CA ARG A 15 -17.90 -6.07 1.20
C ARG A 15 -16.95 -6.21 2.38
N LEU A 16 -15.84 -5.46 2.33
CA LEU A 16 -14.89 -5.47 3.42
C LEU A 16 -15.50 -4.82 4.65
N SER A 17 -14.98 -5.18 5.82
CA SER A 17 -15.49 -4.60 7.06
C SER A 17 -15.23 -3.10 7.12
N VAL A 18 -16.03 -2.38 7.90
CA VAL A 18 -15.85 -0.94 8.07
C VAL A 18 -14.43 -0.64 8.55
N LYS A 19 -13.91 -1.44 9.47
CA LYS A 19 -12.57 -1.21 9.99
C LYS A 19 -11.50 -1.37 8.91
N THR A 20 -11.65 -2.38 8.07
CA THR A 20 -10.70 -2.60 6.97
C THR A 20 -10.77 -1.45 5.98
N ILE A 21 -11.97 -0.97 5.66
CA ILE A 21 -12.15 0.16 4.76
C ILE A 21 -11.49 1.40 5.34
N GLU A 22 -11.67 1.66 6.62
CA GLU A 22 -11.04 2.81 7.28
C GLU A 22 -9.52 2.70 7.24
N THR A 23 -9.00 1.50 7.45
CA THR A 23 -7.55 1.28 7.41
C THR A 23 -7.01 1.56 6.01
N TYR A 24 -7.69 1.06 4.98
CA TYR A 24 -7.26 1.31 3.60
C TYR A 24 -7.33 2.81 3.28
N ALA A 25 -8.41 3.47 3.69
CA ALA A 25 -8.56 4.90 3.43
C ALA A 25 -7.45 5.70 4.10
N SER A 26 -7.14 5.37 5.36
CA SER A 26 -6.07 6.06 6.09
C SER A 26 -4.72 5.85 5.43
N THR A 27 -4.43 4.62 5.01
CA THR A 27 -3.16 4.30 4.36
C THR A 27 -3.00 5.08 3.06
N LEU A 28 -4.06 5.10 2.24
CA LEU A 28 -3.99 5.82 0.97
C LEU A 28 -3.82 7.31 1.18
N LYS A 29 -4.46 7.87 2.21
CA LYS A 29 -4.29 9.28 2.52
C LYS A 29 -2.86 9.60 2.93
N LEU A 30 -2.26 8.74 3.76
CA LEU A 30 -0.88 8.94 4.18
C LEU A 30 0.08 8.88 2.99
N PHE A 31 -0.13 7.92 2.09
CA PHE A 31 0.70 7.81 0.91
C PHE A 31 0.50 9.01 -0.01
N LYS A 32 -0.75 9.44 -0.17
CA LYS A 32 -1.04 10.63 -0.96
C LYS A 32 -0.32 11.84 -0.42
N ASP A 33 -0.35 12.03 0.91
CA ASP A 33 0.35 13.15 1.53
C ASP A 33 1.86 13.06 1.29
N PHE A 34 2.42 11.86 1.37
CA PHE A 34 3.83 11.65 1.08
C PHE A 34 4.17 12.08 -0.35
N LEU A 35 3.32 11.68 -1.31
CA LEU A 35 3.56 12.03 -2.71
C LEU A 35 3.52 13.53 -2.95
N GLU A 36 2.65 14.23 -2.25
CA GLU A 36 2.52 15.68 -2.40
C GLU A 36 3.72 16.43 -1.82
N MET A 37 4.46 15.79 -0.91
CA MET A 37 5.63 16.40 -0.29
C MET A 37 6.92 16.20 -1.08
N LEU A 38 6.86 15.42 -2.15
CA LEU A 38 8.05 15.18 -2.97
C LEU A 38 8.43 16.43 -3.75
N PRO A 39 9.73 16.59 -4.09
CA PRO A 39 10.16 17.74 -4.91
C PRO A 39 9.34 17.86 -6.21
N GLU A 40 9.02 16.72 -6.82
CA GLU A 40 8.06 16.67 -7.91
C GLU A 40 6.81 16.01 -7.36
N ALA A 41 5.87 16.82 -6.91
CA ALA A 41 4.64 16.31 -6.33
C ALA A 41 3.94 15.36 -7.31
N ARG A 42 3.42 14.26 -6.78
CA ARG A 42 2.70 13.27 -7.58
C ARG A 42 1.35 12.98 -6.98
N THR A 43 0.49 12.37 -7.79
CA THR A 43 -0.82 11.92 -7.33
C THR A 43 -0.79 10.40 -7.19
N LEU A 44 -1.86 9.85 -6.64
CA LEU A 44 -1.97 8.38 -6.56
C LEU A 44 -1.88 7.75 -7.94
N GLU A 45 -2.47 8.41 -8.95
CA GLU A 45 -2.49 7.87 -10.31
C GLU A 45 -1.16 7.99 -11.03
N THR A 46 -0.27 8.88 -10.60
CA THR A 46 1.02 9.08 -11.26
C THR A 46 2.19 8.50 -10.48
N ALA A 47 1.92 7.92 -9.31
CA ALA A 47 2.97 7.30 -8.51
C ALA A 47 3.55 6.08 -9.22
N ASP A 48 4.84 5.83 -8.99
CA ASP A 48 5.51 4.67 -9.56
C ASP A 48 6.08 3.78 -8.47
N SER A 49 6.75 2.69 -8.88
CA SER A 49 7.32 1.74 -7.95
C SER A 49 8.35 2.37 -7.01
N ASP A 50 9.15 3.29 -7.53
CA ASP A 50 10.17 3.95 -6.71
C ASP A 50 9.52 4.78 -5.62
N ASN A 51 8.41 5.44 -5.92
CA ASN A 51 7.69 6.21 -4.91
C ASN A 51 7.21 5.31 -3.78
N ILE A 52 6.71 4.13 -4.12
CA ILE A 52 6.24 3.18 -3.10
C ILE A 52 7.40 2.69 -2.25
N ARG A 53 8.54 2.36 -2.88
CA ARG A 53 9.72 1.92 -2.14
C ARG A 53 10.22 3.01 -1.21
N ASP A 54 10.27 4.24 -1.70
CA ASP A 54 10.73 5.37 -0.88
C ASP A 54 9.82 5.58 0.33
N TRP A 55 8.52 5.45 0.15
CA TRP A 55 7.59 5.59 1.25
C TRP A 55 7.77 4.48 2.28
N MET A 56 7.99 3.24 1.80
CA MET A 56 8.22 2.13 2.70
C MET A 56 9.51 2.33 3.51
N GLU A 57 10.56 2.85 2.86
CA GLU A 57 11.79 3.16 3.56
C GLU A 57 11.57 4.23 4.63
N GLN A 58 10.76 5.24 4.32
CA GLN A 58 10.44 6.27 5.30
C GLN A 58 9.73 5.66 6.51
N LEU A 59 8.77 4.77 6.27
CA LEU A 59 8.07 4.10 7.36
C LEU A 59 9.03 3.30 8.22
N MET A 60 9.99 2.61 7.60
CA MET A 60 10.99 1.86 8.34
C MET A 60 11.89 2.78 9.16
N GLU A 61 12.26 3.93 8.62
CA GLU A 61 13.06 4.92 9.33
C GLU A 61 12.30 5.50 10.51
N GLN A 62 10.99 5.59 10.41
CA GLN A 62 10.14 6.04 11.50
C GLN A 62 9.90 4.93 12.52
N LYS A 63 10.57 3.80 12.35
CA LYS A 63 10.50 2.66 13.26
C LYS A 63 9.14 1.99 13.29
N CYS A 64 8.40 2.09 12.20
CA CYS A 64 7.17 1.32 12.05
C CYS A 64 7.54 -0.16 11.98
N SER A 65 6.69 -1.01 12.55
CA SER A 65 6.95 -2.44 12.55
C SER A 65 6.84 -3.01 11.12
N PRO A 66 7.54 -4.12 10.82
CA PRO A 66 7.37 -4.78 9.53
C PRO A 66 5.92 -5.14 9.25
N ALA A 67 5.18 -5.52 10.29
CA ALA A 67 3.75 -5.84 10.11
C ALA A 67 2.96 -4.62 9.64
N TYR A 68 3.24 -3.45 10.19
CA TYR A 68 2.56 -2.22 9.79
C TYR A 68 2.92 -1.87 8.34
N VAL A 69 4.20 -1.96 7.99
CA VAL A 69 4.65 -1.65 6.63
C VAL A 69 4.00 -2.62 5.63
N ASN A 70 3.95 -3.91 5.97
CA ASN A 70 3.32 -4.91 5.10
C ASN A 70 1.83 -4.67 4.95
N ARG A 71 1.13 -4.26 6.00
CA ARG A 71 -0.29 -3.93 5.90
C ARG A 71 -0.52 -2.73 5.00
N SER A 72 0.35 -1.73 5.12
CA SER A 72 0.27 -0.55 4.27
C SER A 72 0.49 -0.93 2.80
N LEU A 73 1.49 -1.79 2.55
CA LEU A 73 1.74 -2.27 1.20
C LEU A 73 0.55 -3.05 0.66
N ALA A 74 -0.10 -3.86 1.49
CA ALA A 74 -1.28 -4.62 1.07
C ALA A 74 -2.40 -3.69 0.61
N ALA A 75 -2.60 -2.58 1.32
CA ALA A 75 -3.60 -1.60 0.93
C ALA A 75 -3.25 -0.98 -0.43
N LEU A 76 -1.98 -0.63 -0.64
CA LEU A 76 -1.54 -0.09 -1.93
C LEU A 76 -1.71 -1.11 -3.05
N ARG A 77 -1.39 -2.37 -2.78
CA ARG A 77 -1.55 -3.42 -3.79
C ARG A 77 -3.01 -3.56 -4.21
N THR A 78 -3.91 -3.54 -3.25
CA THR A 78 -5.35 -3.65 -3.55
C THR A 78 -5.81 -2.45 -4.36
N PHE A 79 -5.38 -1.26 -3.98
CA PHE A 79 -5.76 -0.05 -4.69
C PHE A 79 -5.24 -0.04 -6.13
N TYR A 80 -3.95 -0.33 -6.32
CA TYR A 80 -3.36 -0.26 -7.65
C TYR A 80 -3.81 -1.40 -8.55
N LYS A 81 -4.11 -2.55 -7.98
CA LYS A 81 -4.71 -3.62 -8.75
C LYS A 81 -6.06 -3.19 -9.30
N TYR A 82 -6.85 -2.50 -8.48
CA TYR A 82 -8.13 -1.96 -8.91
C TYR A 82 -7.95 -0.93 -10.03
N CYS A 83 -7.00 -0.02 -9.86
CA CYS A 83 -6.73 1.00 -10.87
C CYS A 83 -6.32 0.38 -12.21
N TYR A 84 -5.48 -0.64 -12.15
CA TYR A 84 -5.03 -1.33 -13.35
C TYR A 84 -6.18 -2.09 -14.00
N ALA A 85 -6.98 -2.79 -13.21
CA ALA A 85 -8.08 -3.59 -13.72
C ALA A 85 -9.17 -2.74 -14.37
N THR A 86 -9.36 -1.51 -13.88
CA THR A 86 -10.40 -0.62 -14.43
C THR A 86 -9.88 0.28 -15.54
N GLY A 87 -8.60 0.14 -15.90
CA GLY A 87 -8.02 0.92 -16.98
C GLY A 87 -7.63 2.34 -16.62
N VAL A 88 -7.72 2.71 -15.35
CA VAL A 88 -7.32 4.03 -14.89
C VAL A 88 -5.80 4.20 -15.02
N MET A 89 -5.05 3.12 -14.82
CA MET A 89 -3.60 3.13 -14.95
C MET A 89 -3.16 2.05 -15.91
N MET A 90 -2.10 2.35 -16.65
CA MET A 90 -1.54 1.41 -17.62
C MET A 90 -0.64 0.38 -16.96
N LYS A 91 -0.19 0.64 -15.74
CA LYS A 91 0.70 -0.24 -14.99
C LYS A 91 0.27 -0.31 -13.56
N ASP A 92 0.66 -1.39 -12.90
CA ASP A 92 0.42 -1.59 -11.46
C ASP A 92 1.75 -1.39 -10.74
N PRO A 93 1.99 -0.20 -10.16
CA PRO A 93 3.29 0.11 -9.56
C PRO A 93 3.59 -0.70 -8.30
N ALA A 94 2.58 -1.28 -7.67
CA ALA A 94 2.78 -2.07 -6.45
C ALA A 94 2.97 -3.55 -6.73
N ARG A 95 2.81 -3.97 -7.97
CA ARG A 95 2.78 -5.40 -8.32
C ARG A 95 4.07 -6.12 -7.95
N SER A 96 5.22 -5.49 -8.23
CA SER A 96 6.51 -6.12 -8.02
C SER A 96 7.17 -5.76 -6.70
N ILE A 97 6.51 -4.96 -5.88
CA ILE A 97 7.09 -4.52 -4.62
C ILE A 97 7.01 -5.64 -3.59
N VAL A 98 8.13 -5.90 -2.93
CA VAL A 98 8.21 -6.90 -1.87
C VAL A 98 8.36 -6.18 -0.54
N GLY A 99 7.52 -6.53 0.44
CA GLY A 99 7.59 -5.90 1.76
C GLY A 99 8.71 -6.46 2.60
N PRO A 100 8.97 -5.83 3.75
CA PRO A 100 10.02 -6.31 4.66
C PRO A 100 9.67 -7.66 5.22
N LYS A 101 10.68 -8.49 5.45
CA LYS A 101 10.48 -9.79 6.04
C LYS A 101 10.21 -9.64 7.53
N ARG A 102 9.34 -10.47 8.04
CA ARG A 102 9.07 -10.50 9.45
C ARG A 102 10.17 -11.27 10.17
N ALA A 103 10.53 -10.76 11.33
CA ALA A 103 11.61 -11.36 12.10
C ALA A 103 11.36 -12.80 12.48
N LYS A 104 10.16 -13.23 12.53
CA LYS A 104 9.84 -14.48 12.96
C LYS A 104 9.67 -15.43 12.06
N ARG A 105 10.11 -15.61 11.68
CA ARG A 105 9.89 -16.58 10.89
C ARG A 105 10.79 -17.62 11.02
N LEU A 106 10.97 -17.42 11.68
CA LEU A 106 11.50 -18.23 11.72
C LEU A 106 11.57 -19.05 12.12
N PRO A 107 11.56 -19.16 12.26
CA PRO A 107 11.69 -20.07 12.50
C PRO A 107 11.78 -20.75 12.79
N ARG A 108 11.84 -20.82 12.95
CA ARG A 108 11.87 -21.48 13.05
C ARG A 108 12.16 -22.15 13.02
N PHE A 109 12.28 -22.24 13.10
CA PHE A 109 12.49 -22.90 13.09
C PHE A 109 12.97 -23.25 13.26
N LEU A 110 13.21 -23.36 13.41
CA LEU A 110 13.68 -23.73 13.62
C LEU A 110 14.23 -24.15 13.76
N LYS A 111 14.59 -24.36 13.90
CA LYS A 111 15.14 -24.76 14.11
C LYS A 111 15.55 -25.17 14.19
N GLU A 112 15.75 -25.40 14.28
CA GLU A 112 16.03 -25.68 14.40
C GLU A 112 16.25 -25.87 14.47
N ASN A 113 16.60 -26.13 14.56
CA ASN A 113 16.68 -26.35 14.69
C ASN A 113 16.62 -26.46 14.81
#